data_11429e5df58420089dd40e1e16218ddc
#
_entry.id   11429e5df58420089dd40e1e16218ddc
#
_cell.length_a   1.000
_cell.length_b   1.000
_cell.length_c   1.000
_cell.angle_alpha   90.00
_cell.angle_beta   90.00
_cell.angle_gamma   90.00
#
_symmetry.space_group_name_H-M   'P 1'
#
loop_
_entity.id
_entity.type
_entity.pdbx_description
1 polymer ?
#
loop_
_entity_poly.entity_id
_entity_poly.type
_entity_poly.pdbx_seq_one_letter_code
_entity_poly.pdbx_strand_id
1 'polypeptide(L)'
;WVLLQPRDYINGLQLFVGLAILYGSFLITRPTLAAPALRDNVPEDTPGIFPLLFVTIACGAISGFHGVVASGTSSKQVDKETDVRFVGYFGAVGEGLLALGTIIATTAGFKSLQQWEEIYSEWNAGGVEAFVQGGGALMNEGMGIPTSLSGTILATMAVLFAATTMDSGVRLQRLVVQEIGEIMGVRIKALAATVIAVGLAFGLTFSAGADGSGGMTIWPLFGTTNQLMAGLSLAIVLVILTHLRRPTWPVVIPLIFVTGMSLWAALLQLKSLFTSQN
;
A
#
# COMPACT_ATOMS: atom_id res chain seq x y z
N TRP A 1 23.91 -1.06 -4.82
CA TRP A 1 24.59 -2.29 -4.40
C TRP A 1 25.03 -2.25 -2.92
N VAL A 2 25.68 -1.19 -2.46
CA VAL A 2 26.26 -1.13 -1.10
C VAL A 2 25.24 -0.71 -0.05
N LEU A 3 24.29 0.18 -0.37
CA LEU A 3 23.34 0.73 0.59
C LEU A 3 21.93 0.15 0.45
N LEU A 4 21.45 -0.02 -0.78
CA LEU A 4 20.04 -0.37 -1.00
C LEU A 4 19.75 -1.87 -0.84
N GLN A 5 20.61 -2.75 -1.37
CA GLN A 5 20.39 -4.20 -1.22
C GLN A 5 20.49 -4.69 0.23
N PRO A 6 21.51 -4.33 1.01
CA PRO A 6 21.53 -4.67 2.43
C PRO A 6 20.32 -4.16 3.19
N ARG A 7 19.82 -2.95 2.85
CA ARG A 7 18.62 -2.39 3.47
C ARG A 7 17.40 -3.24 3.18
N ASP A 8 17.18 -3.68 1.94
CA ASP A 8 16.03 -4.49 1.55
C ASP A 8 16.03 -5.85 2.27
N TYR A 9 17.22 -6.45 2.42
CA TYR A 9 17.39 -7.68 3.18
C TYR A 9 17.11 -7.48 4.69
N ILE A 10 17.64 -6.41 5.27
CA ILE A 10 17.39 -6.06 6.69
C ILE A 10 15.90 -5.77 6.91
N ASN A 11 15.26 -5.05 6.00
CA ASN A 11 13.83 -4.77 6.06
C ASN A 11 13.00 -6.07 6.02
N GLY A 12 13.32 -6.99 5.11
CA GLY A 12 12.66 -8.30 5.04
C GLY A 12 12.82 -9.10 6.33
N LEU A 13 14.03 -9.15 6.90
CA LEU A 13 14.30 -9.84 8.17
C LEU A 13 13.54 -9.18 9.33
N GLN A 14 13.56 -7.85 9.41
CA GLN A 14 12.83 -7.09 10.42
C GLN A 14 11.33 -7.31 10.33
N LEU A 15 10.77 -7.41 9.11
CA LEU A 15 9.37 -7.76 8.90
C LEU A 15 9.01 -9.11 9.51
N PHE A 16 9.77 -10.16 9.17
CA PHE A 16 9.50 -11.50 9.70
C PHE A 16 9.60 -11.54 11.21
N VAL A 17 10.64 -10.94 11.79
CA VAL A 17 10.83 -10.88 13.24
C VAL A 17 9.73 -10.04 13.91
N GLY A 18 9.42 -8.86 13.37
CA GLY A 18 8.37 -7.99 13.90
C GLY A 18 6.99 -8.64 13.87
N LEU A 19 6.63 -9.28 12.75
CA LEU A 19 5.37 -10.03 12.65
C LEU A 19 5.34 -11.24 13.60
N ALA A 20 6.44 -11.98 13.73
CA ALA A 20 6.50 -13.11 14.66
C ALA A 20 6.28 -12.66 16.12
N ILE A 21 6.88 -11.53 16.54
CA ILE A 21 6.69 -10.93 17.85
C ILE A 21 5.24 -10.45 18.01
N LEU A 22 4.69 -9.74 17.02
CA LEU A 22 3.32 -9.24 17.06
C LEU A 22 2.29 -10.36 17.18
N TYR A 23 2.39 -11.39 16.32
CA TYR A 23 1.51 -12.54 16.36
C TYR A 23 1.71 -13.38 17.61
N GLY A 24 2.95 -13.57 18.05
CA GLY A 24 3.26 -14.26 19.31
C GLY A 24 2.61 -13.55 20.51
N SER A 25 2.74 -12.23 20.56
CA SER A 25 2.10 -11.41 21.61
C SER A 25 0.58 -11.55 21.58
N PHE A 26 -0.03 -11.45 20.41
CA PHE A 26 -1.47 -11.64 20.22
C PHE A 26 -1.96 -13.01 20.71
N LEU A 27 -1.25 -14.07 20.36
CA LEU A 27 -1.62 -15.44 20.77
C LEU A 27 -1.49 -15.67 22.29
N ILE A 28 -0.51 -15.02 22.93
CA ILE A 28 -0.29 -15.08 24.37
C ILE A 28 -1.36 -14.27 25.11
N THR A 29 -1.59 -13.03 24.70
CA THR A 29 -2.51 -12.09 25.36
C THR A 29 -3.97 -12.47 25.14
N ARG A 30 -4.32 -12.99 23.95
CA ARG A 30 -5.69 -13.28 23.51
C ARG A 30 -6.64 -12.11 23.78
N PRO A 31 -6.30 -10.89 23.31
CA PRO A 31 -7.04 -9.70 23.63
C PRO A 31 -8.45 -9.74 23.02
N THR A 32 -9.38 -9.02 23.62
CA THR A 32 -10.68 -8.73 23.00
C THR A 32 -10.52 -7.61 21.99
N LEU A 33 -11.27 -7.69 20.90
CA LEU A 33 -11.30 -6.61 19.91
C LEU A 33 -12.00 -5.39 20.51
N ALA A 34 -11.32 -4.25 20.58
CA ALA A 34 -11.90 -3.00 21.03
C ALA A 34 -12.76 -2.35 19.93
N ALA A 35 -12.36 -2.52 18.67
CA ALA A 35 -13.09 -2.00 17.53
C ALA A 35 -14.36 -2.82 17.23
N PRO A 36 -15.50 -2.18 16.95
CA PRO A 36 -16.71 -2.85 16.51
C PRO A 36 -16.55 -3.38 15.07
N ALA A 37 -17.31 -4.43 14.72
CA ALA A 37 -17.31 -4.96 13.36
C ALA A 37 -17.84 -3.96 12.33
N LEU A 38 -18.80 -3.15 12.72
CA LEU A 38 -19.34 -2.02 11.97
C LEU A 38 -19.40 -0.82 12.92
N ARG A 39 -19.01 0.35 12.41
CA ARG A 39 -19.01 1.58 13.17
C ARG A 39 -20.30 2.35 12.90
N ASP A 40 -21.09 2.67 13.93
CA ASP A 40 -22.33 3.41 13.81
C ASP A 40 -22.08 4.92 13.58
N ASN A 41 -21.10 5.49 14.31
CA ASN A 41 -20.70 6.89 14.20
C ASN A 41 -19.45 7.01 13.31
N VAL A 42 -19.66 7.15 12.01
CA VAL A 42 -18.59 7.35 11.04
C VAL A 42 -18.31 8.87 10.92
N PRO A 43 -17.03 9.32 10.90
CA PRO A 43 -16.69 10.71 10.65
C PRO A 43 -17.35 11.23 9.36
N GLU A 44 -17.83 12.48 9.38
CA GLU A 44 -18.62 13.07 8.27
C GLU A 44 -17.89 13.05 6.93
N ASP A 45 -16.57 13.21 6.95
CA ASP A 45 -15.73 13.21 5.75
C ASP A 45 -15.36 11.81 5.23
N THR A 46 -15.88 10.75 5.86
CA THR A 46 -15.56 9.38 5.44
C THR A 46 -16.21 9.05 4.09
N PRO A 47 -15.44 8.66 3.07
CA PRO A 47 -16.00 8.26 1.80
C PRO A 47 -16.93 7.06 1.94
N GLY A 48 -17.96 6.98 1.10
CA GLY A 48 -18.82 5.80 1.04
C GLY A 48 -18.02 4.52 0.75
N ILE A 49 -18.41 3.40 1.39
CA ILE A 49 -17.71 2.11 1.28
C ILE A 49 -17.50 1.73 -0.19
N PHE A 50 -18.53 1.84 -1.00
CA PHE A 50 -18.47 1.63 -2.43
C PHE A 50 -18.80 2.91 -3.19
N PRO A 51 -18.04 3.25 -4.22
CA PRO A 51 -16.78 2.63 -4.66
C PRO A 51 -15.54 3.22 -4.03
N LEU A 52 -15.60 4.40 -3.38
CA LEU A 52 -14.44 5.22 -3.06
C LEU A 52 -13.53 4.59 -1.99
N LEU A 53 -14.12 4.16 -0.88
CA LEU A 53 -13.35 3.50 0.19
C LEU A 53 -12.77 2.18 -0.30
N PHE A 54 -13.58 1.38 -1.03
CA PHE A 54 -13.10 0.13 -1.63
C PHE A 54 -11.88 0.35 -2.51
N VAL A 55 -11.93 1.31 -3.43
CA VAL A 55 -10.82 1.60 -4.36
C VAL A 55 -9.56 2.04 -3.62
N THR A 56 -9.70 2.79 -2.52
CA THR A 56 -8.58 3.24 -1.68
C THR A 56 -7.93 2.07 -0.94
N ILE A 57 -8.73 1.15 -0.37
CA ILE A 57 -8.22 -0.01 0.39
C ILE A 57 -7.73 -1.13 -0.54
N ALA A 58 -8.37 -1.34 -1.67
CA ALA A 58 -8.04 -2.42 -2.61
C ALA A 58 -6.62 -2.32 -3.19
N CYS A 59 -5.95 -1.18 -3.04
CA CYS A 59 -4.55 -1.01 -3.41
C CYS A 59 -3.63 -2.03 -2.71
N GLY A 60 -3.95 -2.43 -1.47
CA GLY A 60 -3.21 -3.48 -0.76
C GLY A 60 -3.52 -4.90 -1.22
N ALA A 61 -4.66 -5.12 -1.87
CA ALA A 61 -5.09 -6.45 -2.32
C ALA A 61 -4.80 -6.69 -3.81
N ILE A 62 -5.13 -5.71 -4.65
CA ILE A 62 -4.96 -5.75 -6.11
C ILE A 62 -4.47 -4.39 -6.56
N SER A 63 -3.17 -4.25 -6.81
CA SER A 63 -2.55 -2.97 -7.15
C SER A 63 -1.97 -2.96 -8.57
N GLY A 64 -2.32 -1.95 -9.34
CA GLY A 64 -1.72 -1.72 -10.64
C GLY A 64 -0.24 -1.36 -10.55
N PHE A 65 0.14 -0.59 -9.53
CA PHE A 65 1.54 -0.28 -9.25
C PHE A 65 2.37 -1.56 -9.03
N HIS A 66 1.88 -2.51 -8.23
CA HIS A 66 2.56 -3.79 -8.03
C HIS A 66 2.66 -4.61 -9.32
N GLY A 67 1.66 -4.57 -10.19
CA GLY A 67 1.72 -5.20 -11.52
C GLY A 67 2.85 -4.63 -12.37
N VAL A 68 3.04 -3.31 -12.37
CA VAL A 68 4.12 -2.63 -13.09
C VAL A 68 5.48 -2.91 -12.44
N VAL A 69 5.58 -2.90 -11.10
CA VAL A 69 6.81 -3.27 -10.39
C VAL A 69 7.21 -4.72 -10.68
N ALA A 70 6.25 -5.63 -10.65
CA ALA A 70 6.50 -7.05 -10.94
C ALA A 70 7.07 -7.25 -12.34
N SER A 71 6.48 -6.62 -13.35
CA SER A 71 6.93 -6.74 -14.75
C SER A 71 8.23 -5.97 -15.04
N GLY A 72 8.38 -4.77 -14.47
CA GLY A 72 9.49 -3.85 -14.77
C GLY A 72 10.73 -4.03 -13.90
N THR A 73 10.58 -4.50 -12.67
CA THR A 73 11.68 -4.56 -11.69
C THR A 73 11.89 -5.96 -11.13
N SER A 74 10.87 -6.57 -10.51
CA SER A 74 11.03 -7.87 -9.83
C SER A 74 11.40 -8.98 -10.79
N SER A 75 10.81 -9.02 -11.98
CA SER A 75 11.12 -10.01 -13.02
C SER A 75 12.58 -10.00 -13.46
N LYS A 76 13.26 -8.84 -13.34
CA LYS A 76 14.67 -8.67 -13.71
C LYS A 76 15.63 -9.01 -12.56
N GLN A 77 15.13 -9.24 -11.36
CA GLN A 77 15.93 -9.55 -10.17
C GLN A 77 15.89 -11.03 -9.78
N VAL A 78 14.96 -11.78 -10.37
CA VAL A 78 14.87 -13.22 -10.11
C VAL A 78 15.95 -13.97 -10.90
N ASP A 79 16.74 -14.78 -10.19
CA ASP A 79 17.87 -15.52 -10.78
C ASP A 79 17.40 -16.70 -11.65
N LYS A 80 16.37 -17.41 -11.21
CA LYS A 80 15.83 -18.60 -11.88
C LYS A 80 14.33 -18.49 -12.10
N GLU A 81 13.88 -18.92 -13.27
CA GLU A 81 12.46 -18.97 -13.61
C GLU A 81 11.65 -19.83 -12.63
N THR A 82 12.25 -20.89 -12.07
CA THR A 82 11.62 -21.72 -11.03
C THR A 82 11.26 -20.97 -9.76
N ASP A 83 11.98 -19.91 -9.45
CA ASP A 83 11.82 -19.13 -8.22
C ASP A 83 10.69 -18.10 -8.34
N VAL A 84 10.25 -17.76 -9.56
CA VAL A 84 9.16 -16.79 -9.80
C VAL A 84 7.89 -17.18 -9.05
N ARG A 85 7.53 -18.46 -9.08
CA ARG A 85 6.34 -18.96 -8.37
C ARG A 85 6.49 -18.82 -6.85
N PHE A 86 7.65 -19.12 -6.31
CA PHE A 86 7.93 -18.98 -4.88
C PHE A 86 7.86 -17.51 -4.47
N VAL A 87 8.59 -16.65 -5.16
CA VAL A 87 8.66 -15.21 -4.87
C VAL A 87 7.27 -14.55 -4.97
N GLY A 88 6.53 -14.83 -6.04
CA GLY A 88 5.20 -14.23 -6.23
C GLY A 88 4.17 -14.72 -5.22
N TYR A 89 4.10 -16.04 -5.00
CA TYR A 89 3.10 -16.62 -4.10
C TYR A 89 3.36 -16.29 -2.62
N PHE A 90 4.61 -16.50 -2.17
CA PHE A 90 4.95 -16.19 -0.77
C PHE A 90 5.02 -14.69 -0.49
N GLY A 91 5.34 -13.87 -1.49
CA GLY A 91 5.20 -12.41 -1.39
C GLY A 91 3.76 -12.00 -1.10
N ALA A 92 2.80 -12.52 -1.87
CA ALA A 92 1.38 -12.25 -1.67
C ALA A 92 0.86 -12.76 -0.30
N VAL A 93 1.28 -13.96 0.12
CA VAL A 93 0.92 -14.51 1.44
C VAL A 93 1.53 -13.67 2.56
N GLY A 94 2.79 -13.23 2.42
CA GLY A 94 3.48 -12.37 3.38
C GLY A 94 2.78 -11.02 3.54
N GLU A 95 2.34 -10.42 2.43
CA GLU A 95 1.56 -9.18 2.44
C GLU A 95 0.21 -9.38 3.14
N GLY A 96 -0.49 -10.49 2.88
CA GLY A 96 -1.72 -10.85 3.58
C GLY A 96 -1.52 -11.02 5.09
N LEU A 97 -0.41 -11.63 5.51
CA LEU A 97 -0.05 -11.72 6.93
C LEU A 97 0.23 -10.33 7.53
N LEU A 98 0.96 -9.47 6.84
CA LEU A 98 1.17 -8.10 7.31
C LEU A 98 -0.17 -7.35 7.47
N ALA A 99 -1.06 -7.45 6.49
CA ALA A 99 -2.38 -6.83 6.55
C ALA A 99 -3.21 -7.34 7.74
N LEU A 100 -3.24 -8.65 7.97
CA LEU A 100 -3.91 -9.23 9.13
C LEU A 100 -3.27 -8.78 10.44
N GLY A 101 -1.94 -8.74 10.53
CA GLY A 101 -1.21 -8.21 11.69
C GLY A 101 -1.54 -6.75 11.97
N THR A 102 -1.69 -5.94 10.93
CA THR A 102 -2.11 -4.54 11.04
C THR A 102 -3.54 -4.44 11.56
N ILE A 103 -4.48 -5.23 11.04
CA ILE A 103 -5.86 -5.27 11.53
C ILE A 103 -5.88 -5.64 13.02
N ILE A 104 -5.15 -6.67 13.43
CA ILE A 104 -5.06 -7.08 14.83
C ILE A 104 -4.50 -5.95 15.70
N ALA A 105 -3.41 -5.32 15.29
CA ALA A 105 -2.81 -4.23 16.03
C ALA A 105 -3.77 -3.04 16.20
N THR A 106 -4.49 -2.68 15.13
CA THR A 106 -5.37 -1.51 15.11
C THR A 106 -6.76 -1.76 15.68
N THR A 107 -7.14 -3.01 15.95
CA THR A 107 -8.46 -3.34 16.51
C THR A 107 -8.40 -3.92 17.91
N ALA A 108 -7.35 -4.70 18.23
CA ALA A 108 -7.17 -5.38 19.50
C ALA A 108 -6.11 -4.75 20.41
N GLY A 109 -5.31 -3.80 19.89
CA GLY A 109 -4.25 -3.15 20.64
C GLY A 109 -4.72 -2.02 21.57
N PHE A 110 -6.02 -1.75 21.62
CA PHE A 110 -6.63 -0.70 22.46
C PHE A 110 -7.43 -1.32 23.60
N LYS A 111 -7.42 -0.65 24.77
CA LYS A 111 -8.08 -1.17 25.97
C LYS A 111 -9.59 -0.97 25.97
N SER A 112 -10.09 0.00 25.21
CA SER A 112 -11.51 0.34 25.18
C SER A 112 -11.93 0.89 23.83
N LEU A 113 -13.24 0.82 23.55
CA LEU A 113 -13.85 1.46 22.38
C LEU A 113 -13.59 2.98 22.37
N GLN A 114 -13.67 3.65 23.51
CA GLN A 114 -13.43 5.07 23.62
C GLN A 114 -12.02 5.46 23.17
N GLN A 115 -11.00 4.73 23.64
CA GLN A 115 -9.60 4.97 23.22
C GLN A 115 -9.43 4.75 21.71
N TRP A 116 -10.09 3.76 21.16
CA TRP A 116 -10.08 3.48 19.73
C TRP A 116 -10.77 4.60 18.93
N GLU A 117 -11.93 5.10 19.39
CA GLU A 117 -12.68 6.20 18.77
C GLU A 117 -11.91 7.52 18.79
N GLU A 118 -11.16 7.82 19.85
CA GLU A 118 -10.30 9.00 19.96
C GLU A 118 -9.23 9.03 18.87
N ILE A 119 -8.60 7.87 18.58
CA ILE A 119 -7.58 7.77 17.54
C ILE A 119 -8.18 7.87 16.14
N TYR A 120 -9.38 7.34 15.95
CA TYR A 120 -10.11 7.38 14.68
C TYR A 120 -11.21 8.43 14.66
N SER A 121 -10.99 9.57 15.34
CA SER A 121 -11.96 10.67 15.42
C SER A 121 -12.22 11.37 14.08
N GLU A 122 -11.23 11.36 13.17
CA GLU A 122 -11.31 11.92 11.84
C GLU A 122 -10.97 10.85 10.78
N TRP A 123 -11.45 11.03 9.55
CA TRP A 123 -11.21 10.09 8.46
C TRP A 123 -9.73 9.79 8.21
N ASN A 124 -8.87 10.79 8.25
CA ASN A 124 -7.44 10.66 8.02
C ASN A 124 -6.62 10.39 9.29
N ALA A 125 -7.28 10.26 10.44
CA ALA A 125 -6.61 10.00 11.71
C ALA A 125 -6.24 8.51 11.87
N GLY A 126 -5.30 8.25 12.73
CA GLY A 126 -4.85 6.90 13.09
C GLY A 126 -3.69 6.40 12.21
N GLY A 127 -3.95 5.98 11.01
CA GLY A 127 -2.92 5.51 10.07
C GLY A 127 -1.80 4.66 10.69
N VAL A 128 -0.55 5.03 10.42
CA VAL A 128 0.65 4.36 10.96
C VAL A 128 0.73 4.49 12.49
N GLU A 129 0.24 5.59 13.05
CA GLU A 129 0.24 5.82 14.49
C GLU A 129 -0.61 4.78 15.23
N ALA A 130 -1.81 4.48 14.76
CA ALA A 130 -2.66 3.45 15.34
C ALA A 130 -2.01 2.07 15.31
N PHE A 131 -1.31 1.73 14.23
CA PHE A 131 -0.54 0.50 14.13
C PHE A 131 0.60 0.42 15.15
N VAL A 132 1.36 1.52 15.30
CA VAL A 132 2.49 1.59 16.23
C VAL A 132 2.01 1.55 17.68
N GLN A 133 0.98 2.31 18.03
CA GLN A 133 0.42 2.35 19.38
C GLN A 133 -0.22 1.01 19.76
N GLY A 134 -1.13 0.52 18.95
CA GLY A 134 -1.85 -0.72 19.23
C GLY A 134 -0.97 -1.94 19.20
N GLY A 135 -0.11 -2.06 18.19
CA GLY A 135 0.87 -3.14 18.12
C GLY A 135 1.90 -3.09 19.27
N GLY A 136 2.35 -1.88 19.64
CA GLY A 136 3.24 -1.66 20.77
C GLY A 136 2.61 -2.07 22.10
N ALA A 137 1.34 -1.78 22.31
CA ALA A 137 0.58 -2.19 23.49
C ALA A 137 0.46 -3.73 23.56
N LEU A 138 0.13 -4.39 22.44
CA LEU A 138 0.05 -5.86 22.38
C LEU A 138 1.40 -6.52 22.66
N MET A 139 2.51 -5.99 22.12
CA MET A 139 3.85 -6.52 22.38
C MET A 139 4.25 -6.36 23.86
N ASN A 140 3.86 -5.25 24.47
CA ASN A 140 4.11 -5.03 25.89
C ASN A 140 3.30 -6.00 26.76
N GLU A 141 2.02 -6.14 26.48
CA GLU A 141 1.12 -6.99 27.28
C GLU A 141 1.44 -8.49 27.11
N GLY A 142 1.77 -8.92 25.88
CA GLY A 142 2.00 -10.34 25.59
C GLY A 142 3.42 -10.81 25.93
N MET A 143 4.43 -10.02 25.67
CA MET A 143 5.84 -10.40 25.84
C MET A 143 6.62 -9.53 26.83
N GLY A 144 5.98 -8.55 27.45
CA GLY A 144 6.63 -7.64 28.41
C GLY A 144 7.65 -6.70 27.76
N ILE A 145 7.61 -6.51 26.45
CA ILE A 145 8.53 -5.60 25.74
C ILE A 145 8.10 -4.15 26.05
N PRO A 146 9.01 -3.29 26.54
CA PRO A 146 8.68 -1.89 26.83
C PRO A 146 8.01 -1.20 25.64
N THR A 147 6.93 -0.45 25.87
CA THR A 147 6.14 0.21 24.82
C THR A 147 6.99 1.14 23.94
N SER A 148 7.99 1.80 24.51
CA SER A 148 8.94 2.63 23.76
C SER A 148 9.75 1.84 22.74
N LEU A 149 10.21 0.63 23.13
CA LEU A 149 10.97 -0.25 22.25
C LEU A 149 10.06 -0.89 21.19
N SER A 150 8.89 -1.38 21.59
CA SER A 150 7.88 -1.94 20.67
C SER A 150 7.45 -0.91 19.62
N GLY A 151 7.15 0.30 20.07
CA GLY A 151 6.80 1.42 19.20
C GLY A 151 7.93 1.77 18.22
N THR A 152 9.18 1.80 18.68
CA THR A 152 10.34 2.05 17.81
C THR A 152 10.49 0.95 16.76
N ILE A 153 10.35 -0.32 17.12
CA ILE A 153 10.43 -1.45 16.18
C ILE A 153 9.36 -1.31 15.09
N LEU A 154 8.10 -1.09 15.48
CA LEU A 154 6.98 -0.99 14.53
C LEU A 154 7.07 0.28 13.66
N ALA A 155 7.43 1.41 14.24
CA ALA A 155 7.64 2.65 13.48
C ALA A 155 8.78 2.51 12.47
N THR A 156 9.92 1.93 12.88
CA THR A 156 11.04 1.69 11.99
C THR A 156 10.66 0.72 10.88
N MET A 157 9.88 -0.32 11.18
CA MET A 157 9.35 -1.25 10.18
C MET A 157 8.50 -0.52 9.15
N ALA A 158 7.56 0.32 9.57
CA ALA A 158 6.70 1.11 8.66
C ALA A 158 7.53 2.07 7.78
N VAL A 159 8.51 2.76 8.35
CA VAL A 159 9.39 3.68 7.61
C VAL A 159 10.24 2.94 6.57
N LEU A 160 10.81 1.78 6.92
CA LEU A 160 11.60 0.98 5.99
C LEU A 160 10.76 0.43 4.84
N PHE A 161 9.51 0.05 5.10
CA PHE A 161 8.55 -0.33 4.04
C PHE A 161 8.29 0.82 3.08
N ALA A 162 7.99 2.01 3.59
CA ALA A 162 7.81 3.20 2.77
C ALA A 162 9.06 3.50 1.94
N ALA A 163 10.25 3.40 2.52
CA ALA A 163 11.51 3.65 1.84
C ALA A 163 11.79 2.65 0.71
N THR A 164 11.49 1.34 0.89
CA THR A 164 11.66 0.35 -0.18
C THR A 164 10.68 0.57 -1.32
N THR A 165 9.43 0.95 -1.02
CA THR A 165 8.42 1.30 -2.02
C THR A 165 8.82 2.53 -2.81
N MET A 166 9.34 3.57 -2.15
CA MET A 166 9.84 4.78 -2.81
C MET A 166 10.98 4.50 -3.78
N ASP A 167 11.95 3.64 -3.41
CA ASP A 167 13.03 3.27 -4.31
C ASP A 167 12.52 2.64 -5.61
N SER A 168 11.60 1.70 -5.50
CA SER A 168 10.94 1.07 -6.65
C SER A 168 10.13 2.08 -7.48
N GLY A 169 9.40 2.97 -6.81
CA GLY A 169 8.62 4.04 -7.42
C GLY A 169 9.49 5.01 -8.23
N VAL A 170 10.61 5.47 -7.68
CA VAL A 170 11.55 6.36 -8.38
C VAL A 170 12.19 5.69 -9.60
N ARG A 171 12.51 4.39 -9.50
CA ARG A 171 13.03 3.63 -10.65
C ARG A 171 12.00 3.57 -11.79
N LEU A 172 10.74 3.31 -11.48
CA LEU A 172 9.67 3.28 -12.47
C LEU A 172 9.41 4.67 -13.07
N GLN A 173 9.31 5.70 -12.25
CA GLN A 173 9.14 7.07 -12.74
C GLN A 173 10.28 7.49 -13.66
N ARG A 174 11.53 7.15 -13.33
CA ARG A 174 12.67 7.39 -14.19
C ARG A 174 12.49 6.75 -15.57
N LEU A 175 12.05 5.48 -15.62
CA LEU A 175 11.80 4.79 -16.89
C LEU A 175 10.70 5.50 -17.69
N VAL A 176 9.59 5.87 -17.04
CA VAL A 176 8.49 6.60 -17.69
C VAL A 176 8.97 7.94 -18.25
N VAL A 177 9.76 8.71 -17.51
CA VAL A 177 10.33 9.97 -17.97
C VAL A 177 11.24 9.76 -19.20
N GLN A 178 12.03 8.67 -19.20
CA GLN A 178 12.88 8.35 -20.34
C GLN A 178 12.05 7.94 -21.58
N GLU A 179 11.02 7.12 -21.40
CA GLU A 179 10.12 6.69 -22.49
C GLU A 179 9.35 7.88 -23.09
N ILE A 180 8.83 8.77 -22.24
CA ILE A 180 8.19 10.02 -22.71
C ILE A 180 9.19 10.86 -23.52
N GLY A 181 10.43 10.99 -23.04
CA GLY A 181 11.49 11.67 -23.77
C GLY A 181 11.75 11.06 -25.14
N GLU A 182 11.84 9.73 -25.23
CA GLU A 182 12.02 9.02 -26.50
C GLU A 182 10.86 9.24 -27.49
N ILE A 183 9.62 9.21 -26.99
CA ILE A 183 8.42 9.51 -27.80
C ILE A 183 8.48 10.95 -28.35
N MET A 184 9.01 11.89 -27.56
CA MET A 184 9.19 13.29 -27.97
C MET A 184 10.47 13.53 -28.80
N GLY A 185 11.23 12.46 -29.10
CA GLY A 185 12.47 12.55 -29.85
C GLY A 185 13.68 13.07 -29.05
N VAL A 186 13.57 13.13 -27.73
CA VAL A 186 14.62 13.61 -26.82
C VAL A 186 15.16 12.46 -25.97
N ARG A 187 16.44 12.17 -26.07
CA ARG A 187 17.09 11.17 -25.20
C ARG A 187 17.44 11.78 -23.83
N ILE A 188 16.66 11.42 -22.80
CA ILE A 188 16.89 11.87 -21.43
C ILE A 188 17.82 10.86 -20.73
N LYS A 189 18.98 11.34 -20.23
CA LYS A 189 19.91 10.50 -19.48
C LYS A 189 19.29 10.08 -18.13
N ALA A 190 19.65 8.89 -17.64
CA ALA A 190 19.09 8.32 -16.42
C ALA A 190 19.17 9.28 -15.21
N LEU A 191 20.28 9.98 -15.02
CA LEU A 191 20.41 10.96 -13.92
C LEU A 191 19.42 12.12 -14.06
N ALA A 192 19.29 12.71 -15.26
CA ALA A 192 18.34 13.79 -15.50
C ALA A 192 16.89 13.33 -15.31
N ALA A 193 16.55 12.14 -15.81
CA ALA A 193 15.22 11.55 -15.59
C ALA A 193 14.93 11.31 -14.10
N THR A 194 15.93 10.87 -13.31
CA THR A 194 15.79 10.72 -11.85
C THR A 194 15.56 12.07 -11.17
N VAL A 195 16.32 13.09 -11.53
CA VAL A 195 16.17 14.45 -10.98
C VAL A 195 14.78 15.01 -11.29
N ILE A 196 14.30 14.81 -12.51
CA ILE A 196 12.94 15.23 -12.91
C ILE A 196 11.89 14.47 -12.06
N ALA A 197 11.98 13.14 -11.97
CA ALA A 197 11.04 12.32 -11.24
C ALA A 197 10.99 12.70 -9.75
N VAL A 198 12.16 12.81 -9.10
CA VAL A 198 12.27 13.18 -7.69
C VAL A 198 11.83 14.63 -7.47
N GLY A 199 12.21 15.55 -8.36
CA GLY A 199 11.83 16.96 -8.28
C GLY A 199 10.33 17.16 -8.37
N LEU A 200 9.64 16.45 -9.27
CA LEU A 200 8.17 16.48 -9.37
C LEU A 200 7.50 15.91 -8.11
N ALA A 201 7.99 14.77 -7.61
CA ALA A 201 7.46 14.17 -6.39
C ALA A 201 7.66 15.09 -5.17
N PHE A 202 8.84 15.69 -5.05
CA PHE A 202 9.17 16.64 -3.98
C PHE A 202 8.30 17.91 -4.07
N GLY A 203 8.17 18.50 -5.28
CA GLY A 203 7.30 19.63 -5.50
C GLY A 203 5.86 19.37 -5.13
N LEU A 204 5.33 18.19 -5.48
CA LEU A 204 3.99 17.77 -5.09
C LEU A 204 3.84 17.59 -3.57
N THR A 205 4.80 16.92 -2.94
CA THR A 205 4.77 16.66 -1.49
C THR A 205 4.66 17.96 -0.69
N PHE A 206 5.39 19.00 -1.10
CA PHE A 206 5.43 20.29 -0.40
C PHE A 206 4.50 21.36 -1.00
N SER A 207 3.65 21.00 -1.97
CA SER A 207 2.73 21.94 -2.63
C SER A 207 1.66 22.52 -1.69
N ALA A 208 1.25 21.76 -0.66
CA ALA A 208 0.22 22.19 0.28
C ALA A 208 0.79 22.78 1.59
N GLY A 209 2.08 22.57 1.87
CA GLY A 209 2.73 23.06 3.07
C GLY A 209 4.06 22.38 3.35
N ALA A 210 4.77 22.90 4.36
CA ALA A 210 6.08 22.36 4.78
C ALA A 210 5.98 21.02 5.54
N ASP A 211 4.78 20.61 5.91
CA ASP A 211 4.47 19.34 6.59
C ASP A 211 4.46 18.12 5.65
N GLY A 212 4.53 18.35 4.33
CA GLY A 212 4.51 17.28 3.34
C GLY A 212 3.11 16.73 3.00
N SER A 213 2.05 17.41 3.40
CA SER A 213 0.66 16.97 3.19
C SER A 213 0.18 17.06 1.73
N GLY A 214 0.94 17.71 0.84
CA GLY A 214 0.56 17.87 -0.57
C GLY A 214 0.26 16.57 -1.31
N GLY A 215 0.93 15.48 -0.94
CA GLY A 215 0.65 14.15 -1.50
C GLY A 215 -0.76 13.63 -1.18
N MET A 216 -1.32 14.00 -0.02
CA MET A 216 -2.66 13.57 0.38
C MET A 216 -3.76 14.18 -0.47
N THR A 217 -3.51 15.35 -1.07
CA THR A 217 -4.45 16.01 -1.98
C THR A 217 -4.80 15.16 -3.20
N ILE A 218 -3.82 14.39 -3.71
CA ILE A 218 -4.03 13.52 -4.88
C ILE A 218 -4.28 12.06 -4.50
N TRP A 219 -4.29 11.73 -3.20
CA TRP A 219 -4.45 10.35 -2.74
C TRP A 219 -5.73 9.66 -3.25
N PRO A 220 -6.92 10.32 -3.28
CA PRO A 220 -8.13 9.74 -3.84
C PRO A 220 -8.00 9.41 -5.34
N LEU A 221 -7.36 10.31 -6.10
CA LEU A 221 -7.10 10.12 -7.51
C LEU A 221 -6.08 8.99 -7.75
N PHE A 222 -5.05 8.90 -6.90
CA PHE A 222 -4.09 7.81 -6.94
C PHE A 222 -4.77 6.46 -6.75
N GLY A 223 -5.65 6.30 -5.76
CA GLY A 223 -6.39 5.06 -5.54
C GLY A 223 -7.15 4.60 -6.78
N THR A 224 -7.89 5.51 -7.40
CA THR A 224 -8.69 5.21 -8.60
C THR A 224 -7.82 4.86 -9.81
N THR A 225 -6.79 5.64 -10.09
CA THR A 225 -5.89 5.40 -11.24
C THR A 225 -5.08 4.12 -11.06
N ASN A 226 -4.63 3.83 -9.84
CA ASN A 226 -3.94 2.58 -9.53
C ASN A 226 -4.83 1.35 -9.76
N GLN A 227 -6.11 1.42 -9.39
CA GLN A 227 -7.05 0.32 -9.63
C GLN A 227 -7.42 0.16 -11.11
N LEU A 228 -7.52 1.24 -11.88
CA LEU A 228 -7.65 1.16 -13.34
C LEU A 228 -6.45 0.45 -13.97
N MET A 229 -5.24 0.76 -13.50
CA MET A 229 -4.03 0.09 -13.95
C MET A 229 -3.99 -1.39 -13.53
N ALA A 230 -4.56 -1.74 -12.36
CA ALA A 230 -4.74 -3.13 -11.96
C ALA A 230 -5.69 -3.88 -12.91
N GLY A 231 -6.79 -3.24 -13.31
CA GLY A 231 -7.70 -3.77 -14.33
C GLY A 231 -6.98 -4.05 -15.66
N LEU A 232 -6.15 -3.11 -16.14
CA LEU A 232 -5.34 -3.33 -17.33
C LEU A 232 -4.36 -4.48 -17.18
N SER A 233 -3.70 -4.60 -16.03
CA SER A 233 -2.77 -5.71 -15.74
C SER A 233 -3.50 -7.06 -15.75
N LEU A 234 -4.68 -7.14 -15.16
CA LEU A 234 -5.53 -8.33 -15.20
C LEU A 234 -5.98 -8.66 -16.62
N ALA A 235 -6.30 -7.65 -17.44
CA ALA A 235 -6.67 -7.86 -18.85
C ALA A 235 -5.50 -8.47 -19.65
N ILE A 236 -4.27 -8.01 -19.42
CA ILE A 236 -3.07 -8.59 -20.03
C ILE A 236 -2.90 -10.05 -19.61
N VAL A 237 -3.03 -10.34 -18.31
CA VAL A 237 -2.95 -11.72 -17.79
C VAL A 237 -4.05 -12.60 -18.38
N LEU A 238 -5.26 -12.07 -18.56
CA LEU A 238 -6.37 -12.78 -19.20
C LEU A 238 -6.04 -13.18 -20.64
N VAL A 239 -5.45 -12.25 -21.42
CA VAL A 239 -5.01 -12.54 -22.80
C VAL A 239 -3.95 -13.63 -22.80
N ILE A 240 -2.95 -13.55 -21.92
CA ILE A 240 -1.89 -14.56 -21.79
C ILE A 240 -2.49 -15.93 -21.46
N LEU A 241 -3.37 -16.02 -20.46
CA LEU A 241 -4.01 -17.28 -20.07
C LEU A 241 -4.86 -17.89 -21.20
N THR A 242 -5.55 -17.04 -21.96
CA THR A 242 -6.31 -17.46 -23.13
C THR A 242 -5.42 -18.07 -24.21
N HIS A 243 -4.30 -17.42 -24.52
CA HIS A 243 -3.28 -17.97 -25.46
C HIS A 243 -2.67 -19.28 -24.97
N LEU A 244 -2.44 -19.39 -23.66
CA LEU A 244 -1.92 -20.61 -23.04
C LEU A 244 -2.99 -21.70 -22.82
N ARG A 245 -4.23 -21.46 -23.23
CA ARG A 245 -5.38 -22.37 -23.03
C ARG A 245 -5.56 -22.78 -21.56
N ARG A 246 -5.30 -21.85 -20.63
CA ARG A 246 -5.49 -22.05 -19.19
C ARG A 246 -6.85 -21.52 -18.73
N PRO A 247 -7.39 -22.00 -17.59
CA PRO A 247 -8.62 -21.47 -17.01
C PRO A 247 -8.53 -19.97 -16.79
N THR A 248 -9.48 -19.21 -17.30
CA THR A 248 -9.49 -17.74 -17.25
C THR A 248 -10.37 -17.16 -16.14
N TRP A 249 -11.31 -17.96 -15.60
CA TRP A 249 -12.27 -17.51 -14.59
C TRP A 249 -11.63 -16.90 -13.33
N PRO A 250 -10.45 -17.37 -12.82
CA PRO A 250 -9.83 -16.73 -11.64
C PRO A 250 -9.37 -15.29 -11.87
N VAL A 251 -9.21 -14.90 -13.14
CA VAL A 251 -8.81 -13.56 -13.54
C VAL A 251 -9.97 -12.71 -14.00
N VAL A 252 -10.95 -13.31 -14.69
CA VAL A 252 -12.13 -12.61 -15.22
C VAL A 252 -12.98 -12.01 -14.10
N ILE A 253 -13.20 -12.74 -13.01
CA ILE A 253 -14.02 -12.26 -11.88
C ILE A 253 -13.40 -11.00 -11.26
N PRO A 254 -12.14 -11.01 -10.79
CA PRO A 254 -11.53 -9.79 -10.24
C PRO A 254 -11.37 -8.69 -11.29
N LEU A 255 -11.13 -9.01 -12.56
CA LEU A 255 -11.03 -8.02 -13.64
C LEU A 255 -12.33 -7.20 -13.76
N ILE A 256 -13.47 -7.87 -13.88
CA ILE A 256 -14.79 -7.22 -14.01
C ILE A 256 -15.08 -6.38 -12.77
N PHE A 257 -14.86 -6.96 -11.59
CA PHE A 257 -15.14 -6.30 -10.33
C PHE A 257 -14.28 -5.05 -10.12
N VAL A 258 -12.94 -5.18 -10.21
CA VAL A 258 -12.01 -4.07 -10.00
C VAL A 258 -12.21 -2.97 -11.03
N THR A 259 -12.37 -3.33 -12.32
CA THR A 259 -12.58 -2.35 -13.38
C THR A 259 -13.91 -1.62 -13.20
N GLY A 260 -15.00 -2.33 -12.88
CA GLY A 260 -16.30 -1.73 -12.62
C GLY A 260 -16.28 -0.75 -11.44
N MET A 261 -15.67 -1.14 -10.33
CA MET A 261 -15.52 -0.30 -9.15
C MET A 261 -14.68 0.94 -9.42
N SER A 262 -13.56 0.76 -10.16
CA SER A 262 -12.66 1.86 -10.50
C SER A 262 -13.28 2.87 -11.45
N LEU A 263 -14.02 2.40 -12.46
CA LEU A 263 -14.76 3.28 -13.37
C LEU A 263 -15.86 4.06 -12.62
N TRP A 264 -16.58 3.39 -11.72
CA TRP A 264 -17.58 4.05 -10.89
C TRP A 264 -16.95 5.13 -10.00
N ALA A 265 -15.83 4.81 -9.32
CA ALA A 265 -15.09 5.79 -8.51
C ALA A 265 -14.60 6.97 -9.36
N ALA A 266 -14.03 6.71 -10.55
CA ALA A 266 -13.58 7.76 -11.46
C ALA A 266 -14.73 8.70 -11.88
N LEU A 267 -15.89 8.16 -12.20
CA LEU A 267 -17.07 8.95 -12.57
C LEU A 267 -17.56 9.83 -11.40
N LEU A 268 -17.57 9.30 -10.18
CA LEU A 268 -17.95 10.08 -8.99
C LEU A 268 -16.94 11.20 -8.70
N GLN A 269 -15.64 10.92 -8.80
CA GLN A 269 -14.59 11.93 -8.66
C GLN A 269 -14.69 13.02 -9.73
N LEU A 270 -14.93 12.62 -10.98
CA LEU A 270 -15.14 13.56 -12.06
C LEU A 270 -16.34 14.46 -11.80
N LYS A 271 -17.47 13.87 -11.36
CA LYS A 271 -18.68 14.62 -11.00
C LYS A 271 -18.39 15.62 -9.87
N SER A 272 -17.66 15.21 -8.82
CA SER A 272 -17.35 16.09 -7.68
C SER A 272 -16.51 17.30 -8.11
N LEU A 273 -15.55 17.12 -9.03
CA LEU A 273 -14.74 18.22 -9.57
C LEU A 273 -15.59 19.26 -10.30
N PHE A 274 -16.61 18.85 -11.04
CA PHE A 274 -17.51 19.79 -11.72
C PHE A 274 -18.52 20.45 -10.77
N THR A 275 -18.88 19.78 -9.68
CA THR A 275 -19.85 20.32 -8.72
C THR A 275 -19.19 21.27 -7.72
N SER A 276 -17.92 21.07 -7.38
CA SER A 276 -17.17 21.93 -6.46
C SER A 276 -16.71 23.24 -7.07
N GLN A 277 -16.85 23.43 -8.39
CA GLN A 277 -16.50 24.69 -9.10
C GLN A 277 -17.69 25.64 -9.25
N ASN A 278 -18.88 25.26 -8.85
CA ASN A 278 -20.09 26.11 -8.80
C ASN A 278 -20.48 26.40 -7.35
#